data_a2389ef40123e4defb47a22187c8d5c6
#
_entry.id   a2389ef40123e4defb47a22187c8d5c6
#
_cell.length_a   1.000
_cell.length_b   1.000
_cell.length_c   1.000
_cell.angle_alpha   90.00
_cell.angle_beta   90.00
_cell.angle_gamma   90.00
#
_symmetry.space_group_name_H-M   'P 1'
#
loop_
_entity.id
_entity.type
_entity.pdbx_description
1 polymer ?
#
loop_
_entity_poly.entity_id
_entity_poly.type
_entity_poly.pdbx_seq_one_letter_code
_entity_poly.pdbx_strand_id
1 'polypeptide(L)'
;MYKSILVPLDGSALAENILTEVEELALLLKARLNLVCVSKAHVLPGVDPTDAQVRVVNTAKEYLENIKAQLTTKNIEVEIHTPYGNPADKVLGVSKLHDIELIAMSTHGRSGIGRWLLGSVAEKVVRHSEVPVLLLRSGRLDES
;
A
#
# COMPACT_ATOMS: atom_id res chain seq x y z
N MET A 1 10.95 -10.07 -15.53
CA MET A 1 11.22 -10.02 -14.09
C MET A 1 10.45 -8.86 -13.47
N TYR A 2 9.87 -9.08 -12.33
CA TYR A 2 9.07 -8.08 -11.59
C TYR A 2 7.89 -7.51 -12.38
N LYS A 3 7.09 -8.41 -12.93
CA LYS A 3 5.92 -8.01 -13.71
C LYS A 3 4.68 -7.72 -12.86
N SER A 4 4.74 -8.03 -11.57
CA SER A 4 3.63 -7.79 -10.65
C SER A 4 4.19 -7.16 -9.36
N ILE A 5 3.82 -5.91 -9.14
CA ILE A 5 4.34 -5.12 -8.01
C ILE A 5 3.20 -4.78 -7.06
N LEU A 6 3.39 -5.08 -5.79
CA LEU A 6 2.42 -4.74 -4.74
C LEU A 6 2.82 -3.42 -4.07
N VAL A 7 1.88 -2.51 -3.95
CA VAL A 7 2.12 -1.18 -3.38
C VAL A 7 1.14 -0.94 -2.23
N PRO A 8 1.58 -1.12 -0.98
CA PRO A 8 0.74 -0.79 0.17
C PRO A 8 0.59 0.73 0.34
N LEU A 9 -0.64 1.16 0.54
CA LEU A 9 -1.00 2.56 0.77
C LEU A 9 -1.95 2.62 1.96
N ASP A 10 -1.78 3.63 2.80
CA ASP A 10 -2.60 3.77 4.01
C ASP A 10 -3.41 5.06 4.06
N GLY A 11 -3.50 5.77 2.93
CA GLY A 11 -4.22 7.03 2.87
C GLY A 11 -3.41 8.24 3.29
N SER A 12 -2.18 8.03 3.72
CA SER A 12 -1.33 9.16 4.14
C SER A 12 -0.56 9.76 2.97
N ALA A 13 -0.22 11.04 3.09
CA ALA A 13 0.62 11.70 2.10
C ALA A 13 2.01 11.04 2.04
N LEU A 14 2.51 10.55 3.17
CA LEU A 14 3.81 9.87 3.21
C LEU A 14 3.81 8.61 2.34
N ALA A 15 2.75 7.83 2.42
CA ALA A 15 2.64 6.63 1.59
C ALA A 15 2.48 7.00 0.11
N GLU A 16 1.73 8.06 -0.19
CA GLU A 16 1.49 8.46 -1.58
C GLU A 16 2.68 9.13 -2.24
N ASN A 17 3.62 9.66 -1.46
CA ASN A 17 4.80 10.32 -2.01
C ASN A 17 5.66 9.38 -2.87
N ILE A 18 5.49 8.07 -2.73
CA ILE A 18 6.24 7.11 -3.53
C ILE A 18 5.60 6.82 -4.90
N LEU A 19 4.37 7.29 -5.13
CA LEU A 19 3.64 6.92 -6.34
C LEU A 19 4.34 7.32 -7.63
N THR A 20 4.99 8.48 -7.66
CA THR A 20 5.73 8.91 -8.84
C THR A 20 6.83 7.92 -9.20
N GLU A 21 7.60 7.48 -8.21
CA GLU A 21 8.66 6.51 -8.43
C GLU A 21 8.12 5.14 -8.83
N VAL A 22 7.01 4.75 -8.21
CA VAL A 22 6.36 3.48 -8.53
C VAL A 22 5.80 3.48 -9.95
N GLU A 23 5.25 4.61 -10.41
CA GLU A 23 4.78 4.77 -11.78
C GLU A 23 5.93 4.58 -12.78
N GLU A 24 7.05 5.25 -12.53
CA GLU A 24 8.22 5.12 -13.38
C GLU A 24 8.71 3.69 -13.45
N LEU A 25 8.76 3.04 -12.30
CA LEU A 25 9.18 1.64 -12.21
C LEU A 25 8.24 0.73 -12.98
N ALA A 26 6.93 0.91 -12.83
CA ALA A 26 5.94 0.11 -13.52
C ALA A 26 6.05 0.25 -15.04
N LEU A 27 6.24 1.46 -15.52
CA LEU A 27 6.40 1.71 -16.96
C LEU A 27 7.70 1.11 -17.48
N LEU A 28 8.78 1.26 -16.74
CA LEU A 28 10.09 0.71 -17.13
C LEU A 28 10.07 -0.81 -17.21
N LEU A 29 9.47 -1.45 -16.23
CA LEU A 29 9.42 -2.92 -16.15
C LEU A 29 8.24 -3.51 -16.92
N LYS A 30 7.33 -2.68 -17.40
CA LYS A 30 6.06 -3.12 -17.99
C LYS A 30 5.29 -3.99 -17.01
N ALA A 31 5.23 -3.53 -15.77
CA ALA A 31 4.64 -4.28 -14.66
C ALA A 31 3.21 -3.83 -14.39
N ARG A 32 2.41 -4.75 -13.85
CA ARG A 32 1.11 -4.44 -13.30
C ARG A 32 1.30 -3.98 -11.86
N LEU A 33 0.53 -2.98 -11.45
CA LEU A 33 0.51 -2.54 -10.06
C LEU A 33 -0.68 -3.15 -9.34
N ASN A 34 -0.43 -3.63 -8.15
CA ASN A 34 -1.45 -4.11 -7.22
C ASN A 34 -1.42 -3.17 -6.02
N LEU A 35 -2.44 -2.34 -5.89
CA LEU A 35 -2.53 -1.41 -4.77
C LEU A 35 -3.29 -2.09 -3.65
N VAL A 36 -2.79 -1.99 -2.42
CA VAL A 36 -3.46 -2.56 -1.27
C VAL A 36 -3.60 -1.52 -0.17
N CYS A 37 -4.80 -1.38 0.36
CA CYS A 37 -5.09 -0.55 1.51
C CYS A 37 -5.81 -1.42 2.53
N VAL A 38 -5.17 -1.65 3.66
CA VAL A 38 -5.72 -2.50 4.72
C VAL A 38 -6.54 -1.64 5.67
N SER A 39 -7.75 -2.08 5.95
CA SER A 39 -8.67 -1.39 6.83
C SER A 39 -8.80 -2.07 8.17
N LYS A 40 -8.99 -1.27 9.22
CA LYS A 40 -9.24 -1.76 10.56
C LYS A 40 -10.26 -0.84 11.21
N ALA A 41 -11.41 -1.40 11.59
CA ALA A 41 -12.46 -0.60 12.21
C ALA A 41 -12.24 -0.48 13.72
N HIS A 42 -12.52 0.70 14.23
CA HIS A 42 -12.66 0.90 15.67
C HIS A 42 -14.14 0.78 15.99
N VAL A 43 -14.50 -0.28 16.72
CA VAL A 43 -15.89 -0.52 17.08
C VAL A 43 -16.21 0.24 18.35
N LEU A 44 -17.15 1.17 18.24
CA LEU A 44 -17.66 1.91 19.40
C LEU A 44 -18.84 1.17 20.03
N PRO A 45 -19.09 1.34 21.34
CA PRO A 45 -20.25 0.76 21.98
C PRO A 45 -21.55 1.20 21.25
N GLY A 46 -22.43 0.24 21.01
CA GLY A 46 -23.71 0.51 20.35
C GLY A 46 -23.64 0.54 18.83
N VAL A 47 -22.47 0.38 18.23
CA VAL A 47 -22.32 0.32 16.77
C VAL A 47 -22.17 -1.13 16.34
N ASP A 48 -22.88 -1.50 15.28
CA ASP A 48 -22.78 -2.84 14.72
C ASP A 48 -21.37 -3.02 14.13
N PRO A 49 -20.59 -4.02 14.59
CA PRO A 49 -19.25 -4.25 14.05
C PRO A 49 -19.23 -4.50 12.54
N THR A 50 -20.25 -5.16 12.01
CA THR A 50 -20.35 -5.45 10.57
C THR A 50 -20.52 -4.16 9.77
N ASP A 51 -21.36 -3.25 10.23
CA ASP A 51 -21.57 -1.96 9.57
C ASP A 51 -20.29 -1.12 9.58
N ALA A 52 -19.59 -1.12 10.71
CA ALA A 52 -18.32 -0.40 10.83
C ALA A 52 -17.27 -0.95 9.86
N GLN A 53 -17.19 -2.27 9.76
CA GLN A 53 -16.27 -2.92 8.82
C GLN A 53 -16.59 -2.56 7.37
N VAL A 54 -17.85 -2.63 6.98
CA VAL A 54 -18.27 -2.30 5.62
C VAL A 54 -17.89 -0.87 5.27
N ARG A 55 -18.09 0.08 6.19
CA ARG A 55 -17.78 1.48 5.94
C ARG A 55 -16.31 1.72 5.71
N VAL A 56 -15.43 1.16 6.55
CA VAL A 56 -13.99 1.39 6.39
C VAL A 56 -13.44 0.72 5.13
N VAL A 57 -13.96 -0.45 4.78
CA VAL A 57 -13.58 -1.12 3.55
C VAL A 57 -14.03 -0.33 2.33
N ASN A 58 -15.25 0.19 2.35
CA ASN A 58 -15.74 1.02 1.24
C ASN A 58 -14.93 2.31 1.09
N THR A 59 -14.54 2.93 2.19
CA THR A 59 -13.68 4.12 2.16
C THR A 59 -12.33 3.80 1.54
N ALA A 60 -11.72 2.68 1.92
CA ALA A 60 -10.46 2.23 1.34
C ALA A 60 -10.61 1.96 -0.15
N LYS A 61 -11.71 1.35 -0.55
CA LYS A 61 -11.96 1.05 -1.94
C LYS A 61 -12.09 2.32 -2.79
N GLU A 62 -12.84 3.31 -2.31
CA GLU A 62 -12.96 4.59 -3.00
C GLU A 62 -11.60 5.28 -3.15
N TYR A 63 -10.81 5.25 -2.10
CA TYR A 63 -9.48 5.81 -2.10
C TYR A 63 -8.61 5.17 -3.20
N LEU A 64 -8.56 3.85 -3.24
CA LEU A 64 -7.75 3.14 -4.24
C LEU A 64 -8.32 3.27 -5.65
N GLU A 65 -9.65 3.33 -5.80
CA GLU A 65 -10.27 3.52 -7.12
C GLU A 65 -9.86 4.86 -7.73
N ASN A 66 -9.76 5.91 -6.91
CA ASN A 66 -9.31 7.21 -7.39
C ASN A 66 -7.86 7.17 -7.89
N ILE A 67 -7.00 6.49 -7.16
CA ILE A 67 -5.61 6.33 -7.58
C ILE A 67 -5.52 5.48 -8.84
N LYS A 68 -6.27 4.39 -8.89
CA LYS A 68 -6.33 3.52 -10.06
C LYS A 68 -6.75 4.30 -11.32
N ALA A 69 -7.75 5.16 -11.20
CA ALA A 69 -8.21 5.96 -12.33
C ALA A 69 -7.09 6.84 -12.88
N GLN A 70 -6.30 7.46 -12.00
CA GLN A 70 -5.18 8.29 -12.41
C GLN A 70 -4.09 7.47 -13.10
N LEU A 71 -3.74 6.33 -12.54
CA LEU A 71 -2.68 5.48 -13.08
C LEU A 71 -3.08 4.84 -14.41
N THR A 72 -4.34 4.48 -14.55
CA THR A 72 -4.83 3.89 -15.79
C THR A 72 -4.69 4.85 -16.97
N THR A 73 -4.84 6.15 -16.75
CA THR A 73 -4.65 7.14 -17.82
C THR A 73 -3.20 7.17 -18.32
N LYS A 74 -2.28 6.62 -17.56
CA LYS A 74 -0.85 6.57 -17.89
C LYS A 74 -0.43 5.23 -18.49
N ASN A 75 -1.40 4.42 -18.90
CA ASN A 75 -1.16 3.09 -19.49
C ASN A 75 -0.56 2.09 -18.50
N ILE A 76 -0.88 2.22 -17.23
CA ILE A 76 -0.46 1.27 -16.20
C ILE A 76 -1.66 0.41 -15.83
N GLU A 77 -1.48 -0.91 -15.88
CA GLU A 77 -2.50 -1.85 -15.47
C GLU A 77 -2.52 -1.90 -13.95
N VAL A 78 -3.70 -1.74 -13.34
CA VAL A 78 -3.83 -1.63 -11.88
C VAL A 78 -4.95 -2.52 -11.37
N GLU A 79 -4.65 -3.29 -10.33
CA GLU A 79 -5.65 -4.00 -9.54
C GLU A 79 -5.64 -3.44 -8.12
N ILE A 80 -6.78 -3.45 -7.46
CA ILE A 80 -6.89 -2.95 -6.09
C ILE A 80 -7.34 -4.04 -5.14
N HIS A 81 -6.87 -3.97 -3.90
CA HIS A 81 -7.18 -4.93 -2.85
C HIS A 81 -7.44 -4.16 -1.56
N THR A 82 -8.56 -4.47 -0.90
CA THR A 82 -8.96 -3.76 0.32
C THR A 82 -9.28 -4.74 1.45
N PRO A 83 -8.29 -5.53 1.88
CA PRO A 83 -8.50 -6.48 2.98
C PRO A 83 -8.74 -5.77 4.30
N TYR A 84 -9.35 -6.49 5.23
CA TYR A 84 -9.64 -6.01 6.56
C TYR A 84 -8.81 -6.79 7.58
N GLY A 85 -8.12 -6.10 8.45
CA GLY A 85 -7.37 -6.75 9.52
C GLY A 85 -6.04 -6.05 9.84
N ASN A 86 -5.06 -6.82 10.24
CA ASN A 86 -3.73 -6.31 10.56
C ASN A 86 -2.99 -5.92 9.28
N PRO A 87 -2.48 -4.68 9.18
CA PRO A 87 -1.86 -4.20 7.95
C PRO A 87 -0.74 -5.08 7.43
N ALA A 88 0.25 -5.38 8.23
CA ALA A 88 1.40 -6.15 7.75
C ALA A 88 1.01 -7.56 7.33
N ASP A 89 0.15 -8.22 8.13
CA ASP A 89 -0.29 -9.58 7.82
C ASP A 89 -1.07 -9.63 6.51
N LYS A 90 -1.93 -8.62 6.29
CA LYS A 90 -2.75 -8.58 5.08
C LYS A 90 -1.93 -8.23 3.84
N VAL A 91 -0.94 -7.36 3.96
CA VAL A 91 -0.01 -7.09 2.86
C VAL A 91 0.73 -8.36 2.46
N LEU A 92 1.25 -9.09 3.43
CA LEU A 92 1.93 -10.36 3.17
C LEU A 92 0.99 -11.39 2.57
N GLY A 93 -0.25 -11.45 3.05
CA GLY A 93 -1.26 -12.35 2.50
C GLY A 93 -1.60 -12.06 1.06
N VAL A 94 -1.81 -10.80 0.71
CA VAL A 94 -2.08 -10.40 -0.68
C VAL A 94 -0.89 -10.75 -1.57
N SER A 95 0.33 -10.54 -1.07
CA SER A 95 1.54 -10.88 -1.81
C SER A 95 1.58 -12.33 -2.22
N LYS A 96 1.16 -13.23 -1.34
CA LYS A 96 1.14 -14.67 -1.64
C LYS A 96 -0.01 -15.07 -2.55
N LEU A 97 -1.20 -14.51 -2.30
CA LEU A 97 -2.40 -14.89 -3.04
C LEU A 97 -2.37 -14.45 -4.51
N HIS A 98 -1.69 -13.39 -4.82
CA HIS A 98 -1.72 -12.77 -6.14
C HIS A 98 -0.40 -12.84 -6.89
N ASP A 99 0.47 -13.76 -6.51
CA ASP A 99 1.74 -14.00 -7.21
C ASP A 99 2.57 -12.73 -7.40
N ILE A 100 2.65 -11.93 -6.37
CA ILE A 100 3.42 -10.69 -6.38
C ILE A 100 4.91 -11.04 -6.46
N GLU A 101 5.65 -10.30 -7.29
CA GLU A 101 7.07 -10.52 -7.48
C GLU A 101 7.95 -9.48 -6.78
N LEU A 102 7.36 -8.34 -6.43
CA LEU A 102 8.07 -7.26 -5.76
C LEU A 102 7.08 -6.46 -4.92
N ILE A 103 7.48 -6.10 -3.71
CA ILE A 103 6.71 -5.16 -2.89
C ILE A 103 7.45 -3.83 -2.90
N ALA A 104 6.78 -2.75 -3.29
CA ALA A 104 7.33 -1.39 -3.23
C ALA A 104 6.51 -0.59 -2.24
N MET A 105 7.15 -0.09 -1.20
CA MET A 105 6.42 0.61 -0.15
C MET A 105 7.24 1.74 0.47
N SER A 106 6.54 2.66 1.12
CA SER A 106 7.17 3.73 1.85
C SER A 106 7.84 3.20 3.12
N THR A 107 8.95 3.82 3.51
CA THR A 107 9.63 3.47 4.76
C THR A 107 8.77 3.77 5.98
N HIS A 108 7.86 4.76 5.87
CA HIS A 108 6.96 5.17 6.95
C HIS A 108 5.56 5.34 6.41
N GLY A 109 4.58 5.01 7.25
CA GLY A 109 3.19 5.23 6.93
C GLY A 109 2.64 6.42 7.67
N ARG A 110 1.45 6.23 8.20
CA ARG A 110 0.67 7.31 8.82
C ARG A 110 1.35 7.98 10.01
N SER A 111 2.15 7.27 10.77
CA SER A 111 2.83 7.86 11.93
C SER A 111 3.98 8.78 11.53
N GLY A 112 4.68 8.46 10.46
CA GLY A 112 5.71 9.32 9.90
C GLY A 112 6.85 9.71 10.82
N ILE A 113 7.05 9.00 11.91
CA ILE A 113 8.00 9.39 12.94
C ILE A 113 9.31 8.64 12.80
N GLY A 114 10.37 9.29 13.17
CA GLY A 114 11.68 8.68 13.26
C GLY A 114 12.48 8.83 11.98
N ARG A 115 13.74 9.20 12.13
CA ARG A 115 14.62 9.39 11.00
C ARG A 115 15.34 8.11 10.60
N TRP A 116 15.60 7.28 11.58
CA TRP A 116 16.43 6.09 11.42
C TRP A 116 15.66 4.79 11.55
N LEU A 117 14.40 4.87 11.95
CA LEU A 117 13.58 3.70 12.18
C LEU A 117 12.60 3.49 11.05
N LEU A 118 12.41 2.25 10.66
CA LEU A 118 11.33 1.89 9.73
C LEU A 118 10.00 1.96 10.47
N GLY A 119 8.92 2.28 9.74
CA GLY A 119 7.59 2.14 10.27
C GLY A 119 7.30 0.69 10.64
N SER A 120 6.36 0.48 11.55
CA SER A 120 6.06 -0.86 12.07
C SER A 120 5.60 -1.82 10.96
N VAL A 121 4.80 -1.35 10.03
CA VAL A 121 4.32 -2.18 8.92
C VAL A 121 5.48 -2.52 7.99
N ALA A 122 6.30 -1.54 7.62
CA ALA A 122 7.44 -1.76 6.75
C ALA A 122 8.43 -2.75 7.35
N GLU A 123 8.73 -2.61 8.63
CA GLU A 123 9.64 -3.53 9.31
C GLU A 123 9.14 -4.96 9.26
N LYS A 124 7.87 -5.17 9.57
CA LYS A 124 7.30 -6.51 9.58
C LYS A 124 7.24 -7.12 8.18
N VAL A 125 6.90 -6.31 7.18
CA VAL A 125 6.87 -6.78 5.80
C VAL A 125 8.26 -7.17 5.33
N VAL A 126 9.27 -6.34 5.61
CA VAL A 126 10.65 -6.65 5.24
C VAL A 126 11.11 -7.95 5.89
N ARG A 127 10.77 -8.14 7.16
CA ARG A 127 11.22 -9.29 7.91
C ARG A 127 10.60 -10.61 7.42
N HIS A 128 9.36 -10.57 6.96
CA HIS A 128 8.61 -11.78 6.66
C HIS A 128 8.27 -11.99 5.18
N SER A 129 8.62 -11.06 4.31
CA SER A 129 8.30 -11.19 2.89
C SER A 129 9.11 -12.30 2.23
N GLU A 130 8.45 -13.05 1.37
CA GLU A 130 9.13 -14.08 0.55
C GLU A 130 9.59 -13.51 -0.79
N VAL A 131 9.23 -12.26 -1.09
CA VAL A 131 9.67 -11.57 -2.31
C VAL A 131 10.48 -10.34 -1.94
N PRO A 132 11.29 -9.81 -2.86
CA PRO A 132 12.04 -8.59 -2.59
C PRO A 132 11.14 -7.43 -2.19
N VAL A 133 11.63 -6.59 -1.30
CA VAL A 133 10.93 -5.40 -0.84
C VAL A 133 11.78 -4.19 -1.17
N LEU A 134 11.21 -3.29 -1.97
CA LEU A 134 11.84 -2.02 -2.29
C LEU A 134 11.26 -0.96 -1.35
N LEU A 135 12.13 -0.39 -0.53
CA LEU A 135 11.74 0.66 0.40
C LEU A 135 12.06 2.01 -0.21
N LEU A 136 11.04 2.83 -0.35
CA LEU A 136 11.17 4.17 -0.91
C LEU A 136 11.02 5.19 0.21
N ARG A 137 11.90 6.17 0.23
CA ARG A 137 11.84 7.20 1.26
C ARG A 137 10.79 8.23 0.91
N SER A 138 9.90 8.49 1.85
CA SER A 138 8.93 9.56 1.73
C SER A 138 9.48 10.81 2.42
N GLY A 139 9.05 11.98 1.97
CA GLY A 139 9.44 13.24 2.59
C GLY A 139 10.81 13.78 2.20
N ARG A 140 11.47 13.16 1.25
CA ARG A 140 12.79 13.59 0.83
C ARG A 140 12.79 14.94 0.10
N LEU A 141 11.62 15.40 -0.31
CA LEU A 141 11.47 16.64 -1.05
C LEU A 141 11.60 17.89 -0.20
N ASP A 142 11.62 17.73 1.10
CA ASP A 142 11.67 18.86 2.04
C ASP A 142 13.08 19.32 2.34
N GLU A 143 14.05 18.73 1.70
CA GLU A 143 15.44 19.11 1.87
C GLU A 143 15.81 20.15 0.84
N SER A 144 15.68 21.35 1.22
CA SER A 144 16.11 22.44 0.37
C SER A 144 17.11 23.30 1.08
#